data_729c385a313d29288be3bf16798918c1
#
_entry.id   729c385a313d29288be3bf16798918c1
#
_cell.length_a   1.000
_cell.length_b   1.000
_cell.length_c   1.000
_cell.angle_alpha   90.00
_cell.angle_beta   90.00
_cell.angle_gamma   90.00
#
_symmetry.space_group_name_H-M   'P 1'
#
loop_
_entity.id
_entity.type
_entity.pdbx_description
1 polymer ?
#
loop_
_entity_poly.entity_id
_entity_poly.type
_entity_poly.pdbx_seq_one_letter_code
_entity_poly.pdbx_strand_id
1 'polypeptide(L)'
;MKNKIFYCFCLLLALSLACGCEFEIGKASQRERKIDSFPAINVGVVWPLESNYKNFVNGIIMASDEINLSGGLLGKRLNIVFRDDESSVTRGMMIADEFAANPEIFAALGFCNSYVTIPVSKIYSDAGIVMINTTSVDPAFNSFNSPLLFRTAPNANDIAVRLAGLIDKLGYKKAAMCYVNDDYGLCSANACEDELNKLSISVVDRRSYSSGNASEFKQIIDCWKLLKFDCALFFGGPPEGPQFIRLVRRAGILTPIFCGDGMNYSEFISQAGEYSEGVIVTSFFNPFDTSSLKKSKFIDEYKNRFGKPPDTYSAQAYDALKILAEAVKRAGSAVPKRVSAAMRAIKNEEGVIANYEFDEKGEVINEKIILKIVRDKKFIYIGSTGEVDLIKNSDIKWK
;
A
#
# COMPACT_ATOMS: atom_id res chain seq x y z
N MET A 1 44.15 -10.43 40.28
CA MET A 1 44.30 -10.05 38.87
C MET A 1 43.04 -10.36 38.03
N LYS A 2 42.33 -11.47 38.23
CA LYS A 2 41.15 -11.86 37.42
C LYS A 2 39.94 -10.86 37.49
N ASN A 3 39.70 -10.25 38.64
CA ASN A 3 38.56 -9.30 38.78
C ASN A 3 38.77 -7.94 38.09
N LYS A 4 40.03 -7.46 37.95
CA LYS A 4 40.29 -6.20 37.24
C LYS A 4 40.10 -6.31 35.73
N ILE A 5 40.37 -7.49 35.15
CA ILE A 5 40.18 -7.74 33.71
C ILE A 5 38.71 -7.82 33.38
N PHE A 6 37.88 -8.42 34.27
CA PHE A 6 36.43 -8.49 34.08
C PHE A 6 35.76 -7.13 34.10
N TYR A 7 36.16 -6.25 35.06
CA TYR A 7 35.64 -4.88 35.09
C TYR A 7 36.06 -4.02 33.89
N CYS A 8 37.29 -4.18 33.36
CA CYS A 8 37.70 -3.53 32.13
C CYS A 8 36.91 -4.02 30.90
N PHE A 9 36.56 -5.31 30.82
CA PHE A 9 35.78 -5.86 29.71
C PHE A 9 34.32 -5.40 29.75
N CYS A 10 33.73 -5.32 30.95
CA CYS A 10 32.37 -4.78 31.12
C CYS A 10 32.31 -3.27 30.85
N LEU A 11 33.36 -2.51 31.20
CA LEU A 11 33.45 -1.09 30.90
C LEU A 11 33.63 -0.81 29.39
N LEU A 12 34.43 -1.63 28.69
CA LEU A 12 34.60 -1.56 27.25
C LEU A 12 33.31 -1.96 26.50
N LEU A 13 32.57 -2.97 27.00
CA LEU A 13 31.27 -3.34 26.43
C LEU A 13 30.20 -2.25 26.65
N ALA A 14 30.17 -1.64 27.83
CA ALA A 14 29.29 -0.52 28.14
C ALA A 14 29.62 0.74 27.31
N LEU A 15 30.91 1.02 27.07
CA LEU A 15 31.37 2.09 26.20
C LEU A 15 31.03 1.83 24.71
N SER A 16 31.10 0.57 24.24
CA SER A 16 30.73 0.25 22.87
C SER A 16 29.21 0.32 22.63
N LEU A 17 28.39 -0.05 23.62
CA LEU A 17 26.94 0.11 23.58
C LEU A 17 26.53 1.61 23.67
N ALA A 18 27.20 2.39 24.49
CA ALA A 18 26.98 3.83 24.57
C ALA A 18 27.41 4.56 23.27
N CYS A 19 28.53 4.17 22.67
CA CYS A 19 28.99 4.71 21.38
C CYS A 19 28.06 4.35 20.22
N GLY A 20 27.46 3.14 20.20
CA GLY A 20 26.47 2.74 19.19
C GLY A 20 25.17 3.54 19.30
N CYS A 21 24.65 3.73 20.51
CA CYS A 21 23.47 4.55 20.77
C CYS A 21 23.71 6.05 20.49
N GLU A 22 24.90 6.56 20.80
CA GLU A 22 25.28 7.96 20.51
C GLU A 22 25.42 8.20 18.98
N PHE A 23 25.84 7.20 18.22
CA PHE A 23 25.98 7.34 16.76
C PHE A 23 24.61 7.38 16.05
N GLU A 24 23.61 6.57 16.48
CA GLU A 24 22.26 6.61 15.91
C GLU A 24 21.47 7.83 16.38
N ILE A 25 21.56 8.19 17.64
CA ILE A 25 21.05 9.47 18.18
C ILE A 25 21.73 10.62 17.44
N GLY A 26 23.01 10.48 17.08
CA GLY A 26 23.77 11.42 16.28
C GLY A 26 23.17 11.71 14.90
N LYS A 27 22.74 10.68 14.15
CA LYS A 27 22.17 10.85 12.79
C LYS A 27 20.85 11.61 12.81
N ALA A 28 19.90 11.22 13.65
CA ALA A 28 18.62 11.90 13.79
C ALA A 28 18.81 13.36 14.28
N SER A 29 19.64 13.58 15.30
CA SER A 29 19.94 14.91 15.81
C SER A 29 20.68 15.78 14.79
N GLN A 30 21.57 15.21 13.98
CA GLN A 30 22.26 15.92 12.90
C GLN A 30 21.28 16.37 11.81
N ARG A 31 20.33 15.49 11.41
CA ARG A 31 19.27 15.82 10.45
C ARG A 31 18.40 16.95 10.98
N GLU A 32 17.90 16.84 12.22
CA GLU A 32 17.04 17.85 12.83
C GLU A 32 17.70 19.25 12.88
N ARG A 33 19.03 19.32 13.09
CA ARG A 33 19.75 20.59 13.15
C ARG A 33 20.04 21.21 11.79
N LYS A 34 20.19 20.39 10.74
CA LYS A 34 20.70 20.84 9.44
C LYS A 34 19.65 20.93 8.35
N ILE A 35 18.54 20.20 8.48
CA ILE A 35 17.59 19.99 7.36
C ILE A 35 17.05 21.32 6.80
N ASP A 36 16.72 22.26 7.68
CA ASP A 36 16.19 23.56 7.23
C ASP A 36 17.28 24.49 6.64
N SER A 37 18.56 24.17 6.79
CA SER A 37 19.66 24.96 6.21
C SER A 37 20.00 24.58 4.76
N PHE A 38 19.54 23.43 4.27
CA PHE A 38 19.80 23.01 2.90
C PHE A 38 19.04 23.88 1.88
N PRO A 39 19.62 24.09 0.68
CA PRO A 39 19.02 24.95 -0.36
C PRO A 39 17.79 24.35 -1.02
N ALA A 40 17.59 23.03 -0.91
CA ALA A 40 16.46 22.29 -1.41
C ALA A 40 15.86 21.40 -0.33
N ILE A 41 14.64 20.95 -0.53
CA ILE A 41 13.96 19.97 0.29
C ILE A 41 13.96 18.64 -0.47
N ASN A 42 14.62 17.62 0.07
CA ASN A 42 14.78 16.31 -0.58
C ASN A 42 13.87 15.26 0.07
N VAL A 43 13.12 14.55 -0.76
CA VAL A 43 12.23 13.46 -0.37
C VAL A 43 12.65 12.20 -1.11
N GLY A 44 12.91 11.12 -0.37
CA GLY A 44 13.15 9.81 -0.94
C GLY A 44 11.85 9.17 -1.44
N VAL A 45 11.89 8.52 -2.59
CA VAL A 45 10.78 7.73 -3.11
C VAL A 45 11.31 6.37 -3.52
N VAL A 46 10.76 5.31 -2.95
CA VAL A 46 11.22 3.93 -3.19
C VAL A 46 10.07 3.12 -3.76
N TRP A 47 10.29 2.53 -4.92
CA TRP A 47 9.25 1.82 -5.67
C TRP A 47 9.86 0.81 -6.64
N PRO A 48 9.24 -0.37 -6.88
CA PRO A 48 9.69 -1.28 -7.93
C PRO A 48 9.31 -0.70 -9.31
N LEU A 49 10.27 -0.04 -9.96
CA LEU A 49 10.05 0.83 -11.14
C LEU A 49 9.58 0.05 -12.38
N GLU A 50 10.01 -1.19 -12.54
CA GLU A 50 9.63 -2.07 -13.66
C GLU A 50 8.39 -2.94 -13.37
N SER A 51 7.64 -2.64 -12.30
CA SER A 51 6.45 -3.40 -11.91
C SER A 51 5.20 -3.02 -12.72
N ASN A 52 4.15 -3.84 -12.60
CA ASN A 52 2.81 -3.51 -13.12
C ASN A 52 2.18 -2.29 -12.42
N TYR A 53 2.80 -1.77 -11.37
CA TYR A 53 2.35 -0.64 -10.56
C TYR A 53 3.12 0.66 -10.83
N LYS A 54 3.87 0.74 -11.91
CA LYS A 54 4.77 1.85 -12.29
C LYS A 54 4.10 3.23 -12.42
N ASN A 55 2.77 3.28 -12.55
CA ASN A 55 2.04 4.55 -12.58
C ASN A 55 2.16 5.37 -11.29
N PHE A 56 2.61 4.76 -10.19
CA PHE A 56 2.97 5.44 -8.96
C PHE A 56 3.96 6.60 -9.20
N VAL A 57 4.99 6.35 -10.00
CA VAL A 57 6.02 7.35 -10.36
C VAL A 57 5.40 8.57 -11.02
N ASN A 58 4.42 8.37 -11.91
CA ASN A 58 3.71 9.47 -12.57
C ASN A 58 2.96 10.38 -11.57
N GLY A 59 2.35 9.78 -10.55
CA GLY A 59 1.69 10.54 -9.47
C GLY A 59 2.66 11.41 -8.69
N ILE A 60 3.83 10.85 -8.32
CA ILE A 60 4.90 11.62 -7.65
C ILE A 60 5.40 12.77 -8.53
N ILE A 61 5.69 12.50 -9.81
CA ILE A 61 6.18 13.52 -10.75
C ILE A 61 5.16 14.66 -10.87
N MET A 62 3.89 14.34 -11.08
CA MET A 62 2.83 15.34 -11.21
C MET A 62 2.71 16.20 -9.95
N ALA A 63 2.65 15.58 -8.76
CA ALA A 63 2.57 16.31 -7.50
C ALA A 63 3.81 17.20 -7.25
N SER A 64 5.01 16.68 -7.53
CA SER A 64 6.27 17.38 -7.36
C SER A 64 6.35 18.64 -8.27
N ASP A 65 5.95 18.48 -9.53
CA ASP A 65 5.96 19.60 -10.49
C ASP A 65 4.97 20.68 -10.08
N GLU A 66 3.74 20.33 -9.67
CA GLU A 66 2.77 21.30 -9.17
C GLU A 66 3.27 22.05 -7.93
N ILE A 67 3.92 21.35 -6.99
CA ILE A 67 4.50 21.98 -5.81
C ILE A 67 5.59 22.96 -6.22
N ASN A 68 6.48 22.58 -7.13
CA ASN A 68 7.58 23.41 -7.59
C ASN A 68 7.09 24.61 -8.42
N LEU A 69 6.10 24.44 -9.28
CA LEU A 69 5.47 25.52 -10.03
C LEU A 69 4.77 26.54 -9.12
N SER A 70 4.30 26.09 -7.94
CA SER A 70 3.70 26.96 -6.93
C SER A 70 4.72 27.65 -6.00
N GLY A 71 6.03 27.63 -6.35
CA GLY A 71 7.10 28.25 -5.57
C GLY A 71 7.82 27.30 -4.60
N GLY A 72 7.60 26.00 -4.73
CA GLY A 72 8.25 24.97 -3.93
C GLY A 72 7.69 24.83 -2.51
N LEU A 73 8.51 24.30 -1.60
CA LEU A 73 8.20 24.18 -0.18
C LEU A 73 9.05 25.14 0.62
N LEU A 74 8.42 26.00 1.41
CA LEU A 74 9.11 27.05 2.23
C LEU A 74 10.05 27.93 1.37
N GLY A 75 9.68 28.20 0.11
CA GLY A 75 10.51 28.95 -0.85
C GLY A 75 11.68 28.16 -1.43
N LYS A 76 11.77 26.87 -1.18
CA LYS A 76 12.82 25.99 -1.67
C LYS A 76 12.28 24.99 -2.67
N ARG A 77 13.13 24.58 -3.62
CA ARG A 77 12.79 23.53 -4.57
C ARG A 77 12.60 22.20 -3.86
N LEU A 78 11.53 21.48 -4.18
CA LEU A 78 11.33 20.09 -3.82
C LEU A 78 12.06 19.18 -4.82
N ASN A 79 12.97 18.37 -4.35
CA ASN A 79 13.65 17.36 -5.14
C ASN A 79 13.19 15.96 -4.72
N ILE A 80 12.93 15.10 -5.70
CA ILE A 80 12.58 13.70 -5.48
C ILE A 80 13.78 12.83 -5.80
N VAL A 81 14.17 11.99 -4.83
CA VAL A 81 15.26 11.03 -4.96
C VAL A 81 14.65 9.65 -5.14
N PHE A 82 14.50 9.22 -6.39
CA PHE A 82 13.96 7.89 -6.72
C PHE A 82 14.98 6.78 -6.49
N ARG A 83 14.51 5.65 -5.95
CA ARG A 83 15.26 4.38 -5.86
C ARG A 83 14.35 3.23 -6.20
N ASP A 84 14.92 2.22 -6.87
CA ASP A 84 14.26 0.97 -7.24
C ASP A 84 14.62 -0.11 -6.21
N ASP A 85 13.62 -0.59 -5.47
CA ASP A 85 13.81 -1.72 -4.55
C ASP A 85 13.67 -3.08 -5.25
N GLU A 86 13.28 -3.11 -6.53
CA GLU A 86 13.10 -4.32 -7.33
C GLU A 86 12.23 -5.38 -6.60
N SER A 87 11.30 -4.94 -5.73
CA SER A 87 10.53 -5.83 -4.84
C SER A 87 11.42 -6.75 -3.97
N SER A 88 12.62 -6.30 -3.61
CA SER A 88 13.61 -7.05 -2.84
C SER A 88 13.77 -6.46 -1.45
N VAL A 89 13.59 -7.29 -0.40
CA VAL A 89 13.82 -6.90 1.00
C VAL A 89 15.24 -6.38 1.20
N THR A 90 16.23 -7.11 0.70
CA THR A 90 17.65 -6.73 0.84
C THR A 90 17.92 -5.38 0.21
N ARG A 91 17.39 -5.16 -0.99
CA ARG A 91 17.58 -3.90 -1.71
C ARG A 91 16.83 -2.75 -1.04
N GLY A 92 15.60 -2.98 -0.59
CA GLY A 92 14.84 -2.01 0.19
C GLY A 92 15.57 -1.58 1.47
N MET A 93 16.16 -2.51 2.21
CA MET A 93 16.95 -2.21 3.41
C MET A 93 18.23 -1.43 3.07
N MET A 94 18.95 -1.79 2.00
CA MET A 94 20.14 -1.04 1.56
C MET A 94 19.78 0.41 1.19
N ILE A 95 18.66 0.64 0.50
CA ILE A 95 18.16 1.97 0.17
C ILE A 95 17.75 2.73 1.45
N ALA A 96 17.13 2.05 2.40
CA ALA A 96 16.75 2.67 3.66
C ALA A 96 17.98 3.12 4.45
N ASP A 97 19.05 2.32 4.48
CA ASP A 97 20.34 2.69 5.09
C ASP A 97 21.01 3.85 4.35
N GLU A 98 20.97 3.89 3.02
CA GLU A 98 21.44 5.01 2.20
C GLU A 98 20.73 6.32 2.59
N PHE A 99 19.40 6.29 2.65
CA PHE A 99 18.62 7.47 3.03
C PHE A 99 18.82 7.85 4.49
N ALA A 100 18.96 6.86 5.39
CA ALA A 100 19.26 7.08 6.80
C ALA A 100 20.61 7.77 6.98
N ALA A 101 21.61 7.47 6.17
CA ALA A 101 22.92 8.09 6.20
C ALA A 101 22.96 9.50 5.59
N ASN A 102 21.99 9.85 4.74
CA ASN A 102 21.93 11.16 4.09
C ASN A 102 21.13 12.16 4.94
N PRO A 103 21.73 13.18 5.55
CA PRO A 103 21.02 14.15 6.38
C PRO A 103 20.10 15.09 5.59
N GLU A 104 20.19 15.13 4.27
CA GLU A 104 19.32 15.94 3.41
C GLU A 104 17.96 15.30 3.16
N ILE A 105 17.80 13.99 3.40
CA ILE A 105 16.53 13.27 3.23
C ILE A 105 15.76 13.33 4.56
N PHE A 106 14.65 14.04 4.62
CA PHE A 106 13.84 14.13 5.83
C PHE A 106 12.63 13.21 5.84
N ALA A 107 12.18 12.79 4.66
CA ALA A 107 11.03 11.91 4.48
C ALA A 107 11.27 10.90 3.36
N ALA A 108 10.63 9.73 3.47
CA ALA A 108 10.60 8.70 2.46
C ALA A 108 9.16 8.26 2.19
N LEU A 109 8.80 8.13 0.92
CA LEU A 109 7.49 7.67 0.45
C LEU A 109 7.61 6.37 -0.31
N GLY A 110 6.61 5.55 -0.22
CA GLY A 110 6.47 4.35 -1.05
C GLY A 110 6.36 3.12 -0.22
N PHE A 111 6.96 2.23 -0.58
CA PHE A 111 7.19 0.80 -0.79
C PHE A 111 5.91 0.10 -1.21
N CYS A 112 6.03 -0.69 -2.27
CA CYS A 112 4.90 -1.41 -2.85
C CYS A 112 4.50 -2.62 -2.00
N ASN A 113 5.49 -3.38 -1.56
CA ASN A 113 5.32 -4.69 -0.96
C ASN A 113 5.41 -4.65 0.58
N SER A 114 4.49 -5.33 1.28
CA SER A 114 4.48 -5.36 2.75
C SER A 114 5.77 -5.94 3.33
N TYR A 115 6.28 -7.01 2.76
CA TYR A 115 7.52 -7.65 3.20
C TYR A 115 8.78 -6.77 3.04
N VAL A 116 8.74 -5.73 2.20
CA VAL A 116 9.80 -4.70 2.13
C VAL A 116 9.49 -3.56 3.11
N THR A 117 8.24 -3.11 3.17
CA THR A 117 7.80 -1.96 3.96
C THR A 117 8.05 -2.15 5.45
N ILE A 118 7.76 -3.34 5.99
CA ILE A 118 7.87 -3.62 7.43
C ILE A 118 9.31 -3.46 7.93
N PRO A 119 10.33 -4.15 7.40
CA PRO A 119 11.69 -4.00 7.91
C PRO A 119 12.28 -2.60 7.71
N VAL A 120 11.98 -1.93 6.59
CA VAL A 120 12.52 -0.58 6.34
C VAL A 120 11.88 0.49 7.24
N SER A 121 10.65 0.28 7.71
CA SER A 121 9.96 1.23 8.60
C SER A 121 10.73 1.45 9.89
N LYS A 122 11.35 0.39 10.44
CA LYS A 122 12.19 0.47 11.62
C LYS A 122 13.44 1.29 11.37
N ILE A 123 14.12 1.08 10.22
CA ILE A 123 15.32 1.82 9.84
C ILE A 123 15.02 3.32 9.75
N TYR A 124 13.94 3.71 9.08
CA TYR A 124 13.56 5.12 8.95
C TYR A 124 13.16 5.75 10.28
N SER A 125 12.41 5.02 11.10
CA SER A 125 12.05 5.49 12.44
C SER A 125 13.27 5.78 13.30
N ASP A 126 14.24 4.86 13.35
CA ASP A 126 15.47 4.99 14.12
C ASP A 126 16.36 6.12 13.58
N ALA A 127 16.37 6.30 12.26
CA ALA A 127 17.11 7.38 11.61
C ALA A 127 16.43 8.76 11.73
N GLY A 128 15.24 8.86 12.29
CA GLY A 128 14.50 10.11 12.41
C GLY A 128 13.99 10.63 11.05
N ILE A 129 13.54 9.75 10.18
CA ILE A 129 12.94 10.06 8.86
C ILE A 129 11.43 9.84 8.94
N VAL A 130 10.64 10.79 8.44
CA VAL A 130 9.20 10.58 8.27
C VAL A 130 8.99 9.58 7.15
N MET A 131 8.28 8.50 7.41
CA MET A 131 7.91 7.53 6.36
C MET A 131 6.41 7.58 6.10
N ILE A 132 6.05 7.66 4.82
CA ILE A 132 4.66 7.54 4.37
C ILE A 132 4.54 6.26 3.55
N ASN A 133 3.89 5.27 4.15
CA ASN A 133 3.46 4.05 3.48
C ASN A 133 2.20 4.36 2.66
N THR A 134 2.27 4.11 1.36
CA THR A 134 1.21 4.50 0.42
C THR A 134 0.34 3.33 -0.04
N THR A 135 0.82 2.09 0.10
CA THR A 135 0.16 0.92 -0.51
C THR A 135 0.21 -0.34 0.34
N SER A 136 1.27 -0.55 1.12
CA SER A 136 1.38 -1.76 1.95
C SER A 136 0.25 -1.81 3.00
N VAL A 137 -0.51 -2.89 2.99
CA VAL A 137 -1.73 -3.04 3.80
C VAL A 137 -1.50 -3.76 5.13
N ASP A 138 -0.31 -4.32 5.37
CA ASP A 138 -0.05 -5.11 6.57
C ASP A 138 -0.11 -4.24 7.84
N PRO A 139 -0.96 -4.59 8.84
CA PRO A 139 -1.06 -3.86 10.10
C PRO A 139 0.24 -3.82 10.91
N ALA A 140 1.20 -4.72 10.65
CA ALA A 140 2.48 -4.76 11.34
C ALA A 140 3.39 -3.56 11.00
N PHE A 141 3.08 -2.77 9.98
CA PHE A 141 3.86 -1.61 9.54
C PHE A 141 4.31 -0.67 10.66
N ASN A 142 3.43 -0.34 11.59
CA ASN A 142 3.75 0.51 12.75
C ASN A 142 3.46 -0.18 14.09
N SER A 143 3.75 -1.48 14.20
CA SER A 143 3.52 -2.26 15.42
C SER A 143 4.29 -1.75 16.66
N PHE A 144 5.38 -1.00 16.44
CA PHE A 144 6.20 -0.39 17.49
C PHE A 144 5.85 1.08 17.80
N ASN A 145 4.75 1.59 17.24
CA ASN A 145 4.16 2.91 17.52
C ASN A 145 5.14 4.10 17.33
N SER A 146 5.89 4.10 16.24
CA SER A 146 6.73 5.26 15.92
C SER A 146 5.87 6.49 15.57
N PRO A 147 6.22 7.67 16.10
CA PRO A 147 5.51 8.88 15.72
C PRO A 147 5.83 9.35 14.29
N LEU A 148 6.85 8.79 13.63
CA LEU A 148 7.32 9.21 12.31
C LEU A 148 6.71 8.41 11.16
N LEU A 149 5.91 7.38 11.46
CA LEU A 149 5.32 6.51 10.46
C LEU A 149 3.85 6.87 10.22
N PHE A 150 3.49 6.96 8.94
CA PHE A 150 2.14 7.28 8.49
C PHE A 150 1.73 6.33 7.36
N ARG A 151 0.45 5.97 7.31
CA ARG A 151 -0.14 5.22 6.20
C ARG A 151 -1.26 6.04 5.57
N THR A 152 -1.24 6.15 4.25
CA THR A 152 -2.27 6.86 3.46
C THR A 152 -3.18 5.92 2.67
N ALA A 153 -3.08 4.63 2.91
CA ALA A 153 -3.92 3.57 2.32
C ALA A 153 -4.66 2.79 3.41
N PRO A 154 -5.81 2.14 3.11
CA PRO A 154 -6.46 1.21 4.02
C PRO A 154 -5.51 0.07 4.41
N ASN A 155 -5.67 -0.44 5.63
CA ASN A 155 -4.98 -1.67 6.03
C ASN A 155 -5.82 -2.91 5.69
N ALA A 156 -5.22 -4.10 5.89
CA ALA A 156 -5.87 -5.37 5.57
C ALA A 156 -7.18 -5.60 6.35
N ASN A 157 -7.30 -5.08 7.58
CA ASN A 157 -8.52 -5.24 8.38
C ASN A 157 -9.66 -4.42 7.78
N ASP A 158 -9.42 -3.19 7.33
CA ASP A 158 -10.42 -2.33 6.71
C ASP A 158 -10.92 -2.96 5.39
N ILE A 159 -10.01 -3.51 4.59
CA ILE A 159 -10.32 -4.24 3.36
C ILE A 159 -11.17 -5.47 3.67
N ALA A 160 -10.81 -6.23 4.70
CA ALA A 160 -11.51 -7.43 5.12
C ALA A 160 -12.95 -7.14 5.56
N VAL A 161 -13.17 -6.11 6.38
CA VAL A 161 -14.51 -5.66 6.78
C VAL A 161 -15.36 -5.35 5.55
N ARG A 162 -14.79 -4.67 4.55
CA ARG A 162 -15.52 -4.30 3.32
C ARG A 162 -15.88 -5.52 2.45
N LEU A 163 -14.93 -6.45 2.28
CA LEU A 163 -15.15 -7.66 1.49
C LEU A 163 -16.13 -8.62 2.19
N ALA A 164 -15.91 -8.91 3.46
CA ALA A 164 -16.78 -9.80 4.24
C ALA A 164 -18.21 -9.26 4.34
N GLY A 165 -18.37 -7.97 4.55
CA GLY A 165 -19.69 -7.32 4.55
C GLY A 165 -20.43 -7.42 3.23
N LEU A 166 -19.71 -7.37 2.08
CA LEU A 166 -20.35 -7.60 0.78
C LEU A 166 -20.73 -9.07 0.58
N ILE A 167 -19.84 -10.00 0.95
CA ILE A 167 -20.07 -11.45 0.86
C ILE A 167 -21.31 -11.84 1.69
N ASP A 168 -21.48 -11.28 2.88
CA ASP A 168 -22.67 -11.52 3.73
C ASP A 168 -23.95 -10.95 3.08
N LYS A 169 -23.92 -9.71 2.58
CA LYS A 169 -25.05 -9.09 1.85
C LYS A 169 -25.47 -9.90 0.63
N LEU A 170 -24.56 -10.60 -0.02
CA LEU A 170 -24.85 -11.52 -1.13
C LEU A 170 -25.49 -12.81 -0.65
N GLY A 171 -25.48 -13.10 0.63
CA GLY A 171 -26.05 -14.30 1.25
C GLY A 171 -25.14 -15.53 1.15
N TYR A 172 -23.84 -15.36 0.84
CA TYR A 172 -22.89 -16.46 0.76
C TYR A 172 -22.49 -16.93 2.15
N LYS A 173 -22.35 -18.25 2.32
CA LYS A 173 -22.06 -18.88 3.62
C LYS A 173 -20.78 -19.71 3.63
N LYS A 174 -20.22 -19.99 2.47
CA LYS A 174 -19.00 -20.80 2.31
C LYS A 174 -18.05 -20.12 1.33
N ALA A 175 -16.82 -19.88 1.77
CA ALA A 175 -15.76 -19.29 0.95
C ALA A 175 -14.58 -20.26 0.83
N ALA A 176 -13.93 -20.27 -0.33
CA ALA A 176 -12.60 -20.85 -0.50
C ALA A 176 -11.59 -19.71 -0.66
N MET A 177 -10.35 -19.89 -0.19
CA MET A 177 -9.35 -18.83 -0.17
C MET A 177 -8.00 -19.30 -0.70
N CYS A 178 -7.42 -18.50 -1.60
CA CYS A 178 -6.05 -18.68 -2.09
C CYS A 178 -5.27 -17.40 -1.94
N TYR A 179 -4.02 -17.46 -1.46
CA TYR A 179 -3.21 -16.27 -1.22
C TYR A 179 -1.72 -16.54 -1.45
N VAL A 180 -0.97 -15.50 -1.83
CA VAL A 180 0.48 -15.57 -1.93
C VAL A 180 1.10 -15.73 -0.54
N ASN A 181 2.08 -16.62 -0.42
CA ASN A 181 2.75 -16.90 0.85
C ASN A 181 3.82 -15.84 1.17
N ASP A 182 3.36 -14.64 1.41
CA ASP A 182 4.15 -13.50 1.89
C ASP A 182 3.34 -12.67 2.90
N ASP A 183 3.91 -11.58 3.43
CA ASP A 183 3.26 -10.74 4.44
C ASP A 183 1.93 -10.15 3.93
N TYR A 184 1.85 -9.73 2.65
CA TYR A 184 0.62 -9.21 2.05
C TYR A 184 -0.48 -10.27 2.00
N GLY A 185 -0.18 -11.44 1.41
CA GLY A 185 -1.16 -12.50 1.25
C GLY A 185 -1.62 -13.06 2.59
N LEU A 186 -0.68 -13.26 3.52
CA LEU A 186 -0.97 -13.83 4.83
C LEU A 186 -1.82 -12.89 5.70
N CYS A 187 -1.46 -11.59 5.80
CA CYS A 187 -2.23 -10.64 6.60
C CYS A 187 -3.64 -10.42 6.02
N SER A 188 -3.77 -10.34 4.68
CA SER A 188 -5.06 -10.20 4.02
C SER A 188 -5.96 -11.43 4.23
N ALA A 189 -5.38 -12.64 4.13
CA ALA A 189 -6.11 -13.88 4.35
C ALA A 189 -6.56 -14.01 5.80
N ASN A 190 -5.69 -13.71 6.78
CA ASN A 190 -6.03 -13.73 8.21
C ASN A 190 -7.17 -12.75 8.51
N ALA A 191 -7.03 -11.50 8.12
CA ALA A 191 -8.05 -10.47 8.35
C ALA A 191 -9.40 -10.85 7.74
N CYS A 192 -9.42 -11.35 6.50
CA CYS A 192 -10.66 -11.76 5.87
C CYS A 192 -11.29 -12.99 6.52
N GLU A 193 -10.51 -13.99 6.92
CA GLU A 193 -11.04 -15.15 7.64
C GLU A 193 -11.65 -14.76 8.98
N ASP A 194 -10.99 -13.87 9.73
CA ASP A 194 -11.51 -13.35 11.00
C ASP A 194 -12.84 -12.62 10.81
N GLU A 195 -12.96 -11.76 9.79
CA GLU A 195 -14.21 -11.02 9.51
C GLU A 195 -15.33 -11.95 9.01
N LEU A 196 -15.00 -12.92 8.13
CA LEU A 196 -15.97 -13.91 7.67
C LEU A 196 -16.52 -14.76 8.83
N ASN A 197 -15.64 -15.18 9.74
CA ASN A 197 -16.04 -15.94 10.93
C ASN A 197 -16.99 -15.15 11.84
N LYS A 198 -16.78 -13.84 12.04
CA LYS A 198 -17.70 -12.96 12.79
C LYS A 198 -19.10 -12.93 12.17
N LEU A 199 -19.20 -13.09 10.85
CA LEU A 199 -20.46 -13.12 10.09
C LEU A 199 -21.01 -14.53 9.88
N SER A 200 -20.43 -15.55 10.55
CA SER A 200 -20.79 -16.97 10.41
C SER A 200 -20.69 -17.49 8.96
N ILE A 201 -19.67 -17.03 8.24
CA ILE A 201 -19.31 -17.49 6.90
C ILE A 201 -18.07 -18.38 7.04
N SER A 202 -18.18 -19.65 6.64
CA SER A 202 -17.11 -20.62 6.83
C SER A 202 -16.11 -20.56 5.69
N VAL A 203 -14.82 -20.50 6.01
CA VAL A 203 -13.75 -20.75 5.04
C VAL A 203 -13.53 -22.26 4.94
N VAL A 204 -14.01 -22.86 3.86
CA VAL A 204 -14.03 -24.33 3.68
C VAL A 204 -12.70 -24.86 3.15
N ASP A 205 -11.88 -24.03 2.54
CA ASP A 205 -10.49 -24.33 2.17
C ASP A 205 -9.68 -23.05 2.15
N ARG A 206 -8.45 -23.13 2.66
CA ARG A 206 -7.51 -22.01 2.71
C ARG A 206 -6.13 -22.50 2.28
N ARG A 207 -5.62 -21.98 1.17
CA ARG A 207 -4.34 -22.40 0.57
C ARG A 207 -3.47 -21.22 0.25
N SER A 208 -2.19 -21.38 0.56
CA SER A 208 -1.16 -20.46 0.07
C SER A 208 -0.47 -21.03 -1.17
N TYR A 209 0.13 -20.13 -1.95
CA TYR A 209 1.06 -20.48 -3.03
C TYR A 209 2.33 -19.63 -2.91
N SER A 210 3.45 -20.18 -3.38
CA SER A 210 4.74 -19.48 -3.38
C SER A 210 4.82 -18.54 -4.59
N SER A 211 5.27 -17.30 -4.38
CA SER A 211 5.53 -16.37 -5.48
C SER A 211 6.50 -16.98 -6.51
N GLY A 212 6.20 -16.81 -7.79
CA GLY A 212 6.95 -17.43 -8.90
C GLY A 212 6.57 -18.90 -9.17
N ASN A 213 5.69 -19.53 -8.37
CA ASN A 213 5.36 -20.95 -8.50
C ASN A 213 3.87 -21.20 -8.84
N ALA A 214 3.46 -20.81 -10.03
CA ALA A 214 2.10 -21.05 -10.52
C ALA A 214 1.74 -22.55 -10.70
N SER A 215 2.71 -23.49 -10.62
CA SER A 215 2.44 -24.91 -10.69
C SER A 215 1.63 -25.44 -9.51
N GLU A 216 1.69 -24.77 -8.35
CA GLU A 216 0.90 -25.10 -7.16
C GLU A 216 -0.61 -24.91 -7.37
N PHE A 217 -1.02 -24.03 -8.29
CA PHE A 217 -2.44 -23.78 -8.57
C PHE A 217 -3.21 -25.02 -9.03
N LYS A 218 -2.55 -25.93 -9.74
CA LYS A 218 -3.22 -27.16 -10.18
C LYS A 218 -3.75 -27.95 -8.99
N GLN A 219 -2.92 -28.15 -7.96
CA GLN A 219 -3.31 -28.90 -6.77
C GLN A 219 -4.45 -28.19 -6.00
N ILE A 220 -4.37 -26.88 -5.86
CA ILE A 220 -5.40 -26.06 -5.19
C ILE A 220 -6.73 -26.23 -5.93
N ILE A 221 -6.73 -26.10 -7.26
CA ILE A 221 -7.93 -26.17 -8.09
C ILE A 221 -8.52 -27.58 -8.10
N ASP A 222 -7.70 -28.61 -8.14
CA ASP A 222 -8.18 -29.99 -8.07
C ASP A 222 -8.88 -30.28 -6.72
N CYS A 223 -8.40 -29.71 -5.59
CA CYS A 223 -9.13 -29.73 -4.33
C CYS A 223 -10.44 -28.95 -4.40
N TRP A 224 -10.45 -27.74 -4.99
CA TRP A 224 -11.62 -26.89 -5.07
C TRP A 224 -12.76 -27.48 -5.91
N LYS A 225 -12.46 -28.29 -6.94
CA LYS A 225 -13.47 -29.05 -7.70
C LYS A 225 -14.28 -30.02 -6.85
N LEU A 226 -13.71 -30.51 -5.74
CA LEU A 226 -14.36 -31.47 -4.86
C LEU A 226 -15.16 -30.79 -3.74
N LEU A 227 -15.01 -29.48 -3.58
CA LEU A 227 -15.63 -28.71 -2.52
C LEU A 227 -16.86 -27.95 -3.05
N LYS A 228 -17.81 -27.69 -2.13
CA LYS A 228 -18.94 -26.79 -2.37
C LYS A 228 -18.71 -25.49 -1.63
N PHE A 229 -18.57 -24.40 -2.37
CA PHE A 229 -18.45 -23.05 -1.81
C PHE A 229 -19.19 -22.05 -2.70
N ASP A 230 -19.59 -20.92 -2.12
CA ASP A 230 -20.43 -19.92 -2.78
C ASP A 230 -19.59 -18.86 -3.47
N CYS A 231 -18.38 -18.59 -2.94
CA CYS A 231 -17.44 -17.63 -3.50
C CYS A 231 -16.00 -18.02 -3.21
N ALA A 232 -15.07 -17.43 -3.94
CA ALA A 232 -13.65 -17.55 -3.69
C ALA A 232 -13.02 -16.18 -3.36
N LEU A 233 -11.98 -16.17 -2.52
CA LEU A 233 -11.13 -15.01 -2.28
C LEU A 233 -9.73 -15.29 -2.82
N PHE A 234 -9.11 -14.25 -3.40
CA PHE A 234 -7.74 -14.33 -3.89
C PHE A 234 -6.94 -13.11 -3.45
N PHE A 235 -5.87 -13.34 -2.70
CA PHE A 235 -4.92 -12.33 -2.25
C PHE A 235 -3.54 -12.60 -2.85
N GLY A 236 -3.27 -11.97 -3.96
CA GLY A 236 -2.04 -12.05 -4.73
C GLY A 236 -2.04 -10.99 -5.80
N GLY A 237 -1.02 -10.98 -6.65
CA GLY A 237 -0.84 -9.99 -7.69
C GLY A 237 -0.32 -10.60 -9.00
N PRO A 238 0.17 -9.77 -9.92
CA PRO A 238 0.83 -10.23 -11.12
C PRO A 238 2.22 -10.84 -10.82
N PRO A 239 2.69 -11.79 -11.65
CA PRO A 239 2.00 -12.35 -12.83
C PRO A 239 1.07 -13.51 -12.52
N GLU A 240 1.05 -14.04 -11.29
CA GLU A 240 0.37 -15.28 -10.92
C GLU A 240 -1.15 -15.12 -10.87
N GLY A 241 -1.64 -13.96 -10.40
CA GLY A 241 -3.07 -13.73 -10.24
C GLY A 241 -3.90 -13.96 -11.50
N PRO A 242 -3.57 -13.36 -12.67
CA PRO A 242 -4.27 -13.65 -13.92
C PRO A 242 -4.20 -15.12 -14.34
N GLN A 243 -3.09 -15.80 -14.04
CA GLN A 243 -2.94 -17.23 -14.31
C GLN A 243 -3.88 -18.05 -13.44
N PHE A 244 -3.97 -17.75 -12.15
CA PHE A 244 -4.89 -18.39 -11.22
C PHE A 244 -6.33 -18.25 -11.70
N ILE A 245 -6.77 -17.04 -12.02
CA ILE A 245 -8.13 -16.77 -12.52
C ILE A 245 -8.44 -17.62 -13.77
N ARG A 246 -7.52 -17.65 -14.75
CA ARG A 246 -7.71 -18.47 -15.96
C ARG A 246 -7.84 -19.97 -15.63
N LEU A 247 -7.00 -20.48 -14.75
CA LEU A 247 -7.01 -21.89 -14.39
C LEU A 247 -8.27 -22.29 -13.62
N VAL A 248 -8.71 -21.47 -12.67
CA VAL A 248 -9.98 -21.66 -11.93
C VAL A 248 -11.17 -21.72 -12.90
N ARG A 249 -11.26 -20.78 -13.82
CA ARG A 249 -12.36 -20.71 -14.80
C ARG A 249 -12.33 -21.89 -15.80
N ARG A 250 -11.15 -22.26 -16.31
CA ARG A 250 -10.98 -23.45 -17.18
C ARG A 250 -11.32 -24.75 -16.47
N ALA A 251 -11.21 -24.80 -15.17
CA ALA A 251 -11.60 -25.95 -14.37
C ALA A 251 -13.12 -26.04 -14.11
N GLY A 252 -13.91 -25.09 -14.65
CA GLY A 252 -15.37 -25.07 -14.51
C GLY A 252 -15.85 -24.45 -13.18
N ILE A 253 -14.96 -23.83 -12.40
CA ILE A 253 -15.34 -23.14 -11.16
C ILE A 253 -15.83 -21.74 -11.52
N LEU A 254 -17.14 -21.54 -11.48
CA LEU A 254 -17.81 -20.31 -11.93
C LEU A 254 -18.28 -19.41 -10.79
N THR A 255 -17.99 -19.76 -9.53
CA THR A 255 -18.31 -18.94 -8.36
C THR A 255 -17.65 -17.55 -8.44
N PRO A 256 -18.28 -16.50 -7.90
CA PRO A 256 -17.67 -15.18 -7.82
C PRO A 256 -16.28 -15.23 -7.14
N ILE A 257 -15.33 -14.46 -7.67
CA ILE A 257 -13.98 -14.35 -7.11
C ILE A 257 -13.78 -12.91 -6.65
N PHE A 258 -13.49 -12.75 -5.37
CA PHE A 258 -13.19 -11.48 -4.72
C PHE A 258 -11.67 -11.37 -4.54
N CYS A 259 -11.08 -10.33 -5.10
CA CYS A 259 -9.65 -10.11 -5.04
C CYS A 259 -9.29 -8.91 -4.17
N GLY A 260 -8.17 -9.00 -3.49
CA GLY A 260 -7.52 -7.87 -2.84
C GLY A 260 -7.02 -6.83 -3.85
N ASP A 261 -6.44 -5.77 -3.33
CA ASP A 261 -5.91 -4.64 -4.10
C ASP A 261 -4.69 -5.01 -4.97
N GLY A 262 -3.96 -6.10 -4.67
CA GLY A 262 -2.88 -6.61 -5.53
C GLY A 262 -3.33 -6.95 -6.96
N MET A 263 -4.63 -7.17 -7.18
CA MET A 263 -5.19 -7.37 -8.53
C MET A 263 -5.69 -6.07 -9.17
N ASN A 264 -5.47 -4.92 -8.52
CA ASN A 264 -5.97 -3.62 -8.98
C ASN A 264 -4.96 -2.90 -9.89
N TYR A 265 -4.63 -3.47 -11.03
CA TYR A 265 -3.74 -2.86 -12.02
C TYR A 265 -4.34 -2.95 -13.44
N SER A 266 -3.85 -2.06 -14.32
CA SER A 266 -4.47 -1.82 -15.63
C SER A 266 -4.44 -3.03 -16.57
N GLU A 267 -3.38 -3.83 -16.51
CA GLU A 267 -3.14 -4.96 -17.41
C GLU A 267 -3.87 -6.24 -16.97
N PHE A 268 -4.51 -6.27 -15.78
CA PHE A 268 -5.18 -7.48 -15.27
C PHE A 268 -6.16 -8.07 -16.28
N ILE A 269 -7.05 -7.24 -16.83
CA ILE A 269 -8.08 -7.71 -17.77
C ILE A 269 -7.45 -8.30 -19.04
N SER A 270 -6.43 -7.64 -19.59
CA SER A 270 -5.76 -8.14 -20.80
C SER A 270 -4.98 -9.43 -20.54
N GLN A 271 -4.37 -9.57 -19.35
CA GLN A 271 -3.62 -10.76 -18.96
C GLN A 271 -4.52 -11.95 -18.61
N ALA A 272 -5.66 -11.73 -17.97
CA ALA A 272 -6.62 -12.79 -17.65
C ALA A 272 -7.55 -13.12 -18.84
N GLY A 273 -7.68 -12.20 -19.78
CA GLY A 273 -8.54 -12.36 -20.97
C GLY A 273 -10.03 -12.47 -20.62
N GLU A 274 -10.77 -13.30 -21.35
CA GLU A 274 -12.19 -13.54 -21.10
C GLU A 274 -12.50 -14.08 -19.70
N TYR A 275 -11.55 -14.75 -19.08
CA TYR A 275 -11.68 -15.32 -17.73
C TYR A 275 -11.71 -14.29 -16.61
N SER A 276 -11.37 -13.02 -16.90
CA SER A 276 -11.50 -11.92 -15.95
C SER A 276 -12.94 -11.52 -15.65
N GLU A 277 -13.88 -11.91 -16.52
CA GLU A 277 -15.28 -11.53 -16.40
C GLU A 277 -15.85 -11.92 -15.02
N GLY A 278 -16.58 -11.00 -14.38
CA GLY A 278 -17.17 -11.20 -13.06
C GLY A 278 -16.20 -11.25 -11.88
N VAL A 279 -14.89 -11.05 -12.09
CA VAL A 279 -13.94 -10.90 -10.99
C VAL A 279 -14.17 -9.55 -10.32
N ILE A 280 -14.24 -9.57 -8.99
CA ILE A 280 -14.42 -8.37 -8.15
C ILE A 280 -13.08 -8.02 -7.52
N VAL A 281 -12.66 -6.76 -7.63
CA VAL A 281 -11.35 -6.30 -7.19
C VAL A 281 -11.50 -5.10 -6.25
N THR A 282 -10.77 -5.10 -5.17
CA THR A 282 -10.66 -3.96 -4.26
C THR A 282 -9.90 -2.79 -4.90
N SER A 283 -10.40 -1.58 -4.72
CA SER A 283 -9.80 -0.35 -5.24
C SER A 283 -9.98 0.79 -4.23
N PHE A 284 -9.13 1.80 -4.31
CA PHE A 284 -9.21 2.99 -3.45
C PHE A 284 -9.49 4.27 -4.26
N PHE A 285 -9.47 4.18 -5.58
CA PHE A 285 -9.67 5.31 -6.46
C PHE A 285 -10.56 4.94 -7.65
N ASN A 286 -11.46 5.87 -8.00
CA ASN A 286 -12.30 5.77 -9.20
C ASN A 286 -11.92 6.91 -10.17
N PRO A 287 -11.31 6.60 -11.33
CA PRO A 287 -10.91 7.61 -12.32
C PRO A 287 -12.07 8.29 -13.06
N PHE A 288 -13.30 7.92 -12.75
CA PHE A 288 -14.54 8.54 -13.27
C PHE A 288 -15.27 9.35 -12.20
N ASP A 289 -14.74 9.41 -10.97
CA ASP A 289 -15.32 10.21 -9.88
C ASP A 289 -14.92 11.67 -10.02
N THR A 290 -15.84 12.48 -10.52
CA THR A 290 -15.69 13.93 -10.66
C THR A 290 -16.47 14.70 -9.58
N SER A 291 -16.67 14.08 -8.42
CA SER A 291 -17.51 14.67 -7.34
C SER A 291 -16.92 15.91 -6.69
N SER A 292 -15.62 16.20 -6.89
CA SER A 292 -14.98 17.44 -6.49
C SER A 292 -14.14 18.04 -7.60
N LEU A 293 -13.92 19.37 -7.52
CA LEU A 293 -13.07 20.09 -8.49
C LEU A 293 -11.62 19.55 -8.47
N LYS A 294 -11.11 19.18 -7.28
CA LYS A 294 -9.76 18.64 -7.11
C LYS A 294 -9.58 17.31 -7.85
N LYS A 295 -10.57 16.41 -7.72
CA LYS A 295 -10.57 15.13 -8.42
C LYS A 295 -10.65 15.32 -9.94
N SER A 296 -11.60 16.11 -10.42
CA SER A 296 -11.75 16.41 -11.86
C SER A 296 -10.46 16.96 -12.44
N LYS A 297 -9.87 17.96 -11.80
CA LYS A 297 -8.61 18.56 -12.21
C LYS A 297 -7.48 17.54 -12.28
N PHE A 298 -7.29 16.73 -11.24
CA PHE A 298 -6.27 15.67 -11.19
C PHE A 298 -6.46 14.67 -12.35
N ILE A 299 -7.68 14.19 -12.57
CA ILE A 299 -8.00 13.22 -13.62
C ILE A 299 -7.67 13.79 -15.00
N ASP A 300 -8.12 15.00 -15.28
CA ASP A 300 -7.92 15.65 -16.58
C ASP A 300 -6.44 15.97 -16.83
N GLU A 301 -5.75 16.55 -15.86
CA GLU A 301 -4.32 16.89 -15.99
C GLU A 301 -3.46 15.64 -16.12
N TYR A 302 -3.74 14.58 -15.35
CA TYR A 302 -3.04 13.31 -15.47
C TYR A 302 -3.23 12.70 -16.87
N LYS A 303 -4.48 12.66 -17.37
CA LYS A 303 -4.79 12.14 -18.69
C LYS A 303 -4.13 12.95 -19.81
N ASN A 304 -4.13 14.28 -19.71
CA ASN A 304 -3.47 15.15 -20.67
C ASN A 304 -1.96 14.93 -20.69
N ARG A 305 -1.35 14.71 -19.53
CA ARG A 305 0.09 14.55 -19.40
C ARG A 305 0.60 13.17 -19.79
N PHE A 306 -0.11 12.11 -19.42
CA PHE A 306 0.35 10.72 -19.57
C PHE A 306 -0.44 9.93 -20.62
N GLY A 307 -1.42 10.52 -21.29
CA GLY A 307 -2.18 9.89 -22.37
C GLY A 307 -3.16 8.80 -21.95
N LYS A 308 -3.35 8.59 -20.64
CA LYS A 308 -4.22 7.58 -20.04
C LYS A 308 -4.81 8.07 -18.72
N PRO A 309 -5.98 7.55 -18.30
CA PRO A 309 -6.54 7.91 -17.01
C PRO A 309 -5.62 7.48 -15.85
N PRO A 310 -5.65 8.19 -14.71
CA PRO A 310 -4.94 7.77 -13.51
C PRO A 310 -5.53 6.47 -12.95
N ASP A 311 -4.70 5.74 -12.23
CA ASP A 311 -5.11 4.56 -11.44
C ASP A 311 -4.94 4.81 -9.94
N THR A 312 -5.26 3.80 -9.14
CA THR A 312 -5.12 3.87 -7.67
C THR A 312 -3.71 4.24 -7.25
N TYR A 313 -2.68 3.66 -7.87
CA TYR A 313 -1.29 3.87 -7.47
C TYR A 313 -0.81 5.30 -7.77
N SER A 314 -1.18 5.84 -8.92
CA SER A 314 -0.85 7.22 -9.26
C SER A 314 -1.59 8.23 -8.36
N ALA A 315 -2.84 7.95 -7.99
CA ALA A 315 -3.60 8.78 -7.08
C ALA A 315 -3.05 8.73 -5.64
N GLN A 316 -2.67 7.54 -5.14
CA GLN A 316 -2.03 7.36 -3.83
C GLN A 316 -0.70 8.10 -3.73
N ALA A 317 0.13 7.99 -4.77
CA ALA A 317 1.41 8.68 -4.85
C ALA A 317 1.25 10.21 -4.83
N TYR A 318 0.31 10.71 -5.63
CA TYR A 318 -0.02 12.13 -5.71
C TYR A 318 -0.48 12.67 -4.36
N ASP A 319 -1.46 12.03 -3.73
CA ASP A 319 -1.97 12.45 -2.43
C ASP A 319 -0.91 12.39 -1.34
N ALA A 320 -0.13 11.29 -1.26
CA ALA A 320 0.91 11.15 -0.25
C ALA A 320 1.93 12.29 -0.28
N LEU A 321 2.39 12.69 -1.47
CA LEU A 321 3.33 13.80 -1.61
C LEU A 321 2.67 15.14 -1.33
N LYS A 322 1.41 15.35 -1.73
CA LYS A 322 0.65 16.58 -1.44
C LYS A 322 0.39 16.75 0.06
N ILE A 323 0.03 15.68 0.76
CA ILE A 323 -0.20 15.69 2.22
C ILE A 323 1.11 15.96 2.97
N LEU A 324 2.23 15.33 2.56
CA LEU A 324 3.54 15.65 3.13
C LEU A 324 3.89 17.12 2.91
N ALA A 325 3.68 17.64 1.71
CA ALA A 325 3.94 19.04 1.39
C ALA A 325 3.10 20.01 2.25
N GLU A 326 1.84 19.69 2.47
CA GLU A 326 0.95 20.45 3.34
C GLU A 326 1.45 20.43 4.80
N ALA A 327 1.87 19.26 5.29
CA ALA A 327 2.45 19.14 6.63
C ALA A 327 3.74 19.97 6.80
N VAL A 328 4.63 20.00 5.80
CA VAL A 328 5.83 20.83 5.79
C VAL A 328 5.47 22.33 5.85
N LYS A 329 4.46 22.77 5.08
CA LYS A 329 3.97 24.16 5.11
C LYS A 329 3.42 24.53 6.49
N ARG A 330 2.58 23.69 7.08
CA ARG A 330 2.01 23.90 8.41
C ARG A 330 3.07 23.90 9.52
N ALA A 331 4.08 23.04 9.38
CA ALA A 331 5.21 23.00 10.31
C ALA A 331 6.15 24.20 10.20
N GLY A 332 6.13 24.91 9.04
CA GLY A 332 7.10 25.95 8.71
C GLY A 332 8.55 25.44 8.67
N SER A 333 8.75 24.12 8.48
CA SER A 333 10.04 23.45 8.64
C SER A 333 10.02 22.08 8.01
N ALA A 334 11.16 21.57 7.55
CA ALA A 334 11.34 20.18 7.13
C ALA A 334 11.90 19.29 8.27
N VAL A 335 12.00 19.78 9.49
CA VAL A 335 12.42 18.99 10.66
C VAL A 335 11.43 17.84 10.90
N PRO A 336 11.86 16.55 10.84
CA PRO A 336 10.94 15.39 10.84
C PRO A 336 9.93 15.40 12.00
N LYS A 337 10.34 15.73 13.22
CA LYS A 337 9.43 15.79 14.38
C LYS A 337 8.35 16.86 14.23
N ARG A 338 8.68 18.02 13.64
CA ARG A 338 7.71 19.10 13.38
C ARG A 338 6.74 18.71 12.28
N VAL A 339 7.27 18.11 11.21
CA VAL A 339 6.43 17.59 10.11
C VAL A 339 5.50 16.49 10.61
N SER A 340 6.00 15.56 11.41
CA SER A 340 5.19 14.50 12.03
C SER A 340 4.07 15.06 12.91
N ALA A 341 4.37 16.05 13.75
CA ALA A 341 3.35 16.73 14.55
C ALA A 341 2.29 17.42 13.67
N ALA A 342 2.72 18.07 12.59
CA ALA A 342 1.83 18.70 11.63
C ALA A 342 0.98 17.67 10.86
N MET A 343 1.54 16.51 10.46
CA MET A 343 0.80 15.40 9.87
C MET A 343 -0.35 14.94 10.77
N ARG A 344 -0.08 14.71 12.06
CA ARG A 344 -1.09 14.29 13.05
C ARG A 344 -2.15 15.36 13.32
N ALA A 345 -1.81 16.64 13.10
CA ALA A 345 -2.74 17.75 13.25
C ALA A 345 -3.63 17.98 12.01
N ILE A 346 -3.40 17.24 10.93
CA ILE A 346 -4.24 17.29 9.74
C ILE A 346 -5.63 16.75 10.09
N LYS A 347 -6.66 17.54 9.76
CA LYS A 347 -8.06 17.20 9.94
C LYS A 347 -8.79 17.47 8.64
N ASN A 348 -9.43 16.43 8.10
CA ASN A 348 -10.29 16.50 6.91
C ASN A 348 -9.63 17.20 5.69
N GLU A 349 -8.32 16.98 5.48
CA GLU A 349 -7.61 17.55 4.33
C GLU A 349 -8.03 16.84 3.04
N GLU A 350 -8.59 17.59 2.11
CA GLU A 350 -9.08 17.02 0.86
C GLU A 350 -7.93 16.50 -0.01
N GLY A 351 -7.95 15.19 -0.33
CA GLY A 351 -7.14 14.55 -1.34
C GLY A 351 -7.96 14.21 -2.59
N VAL A 352 -7.34 13.51 -3.54
CA VAL A 352 -8.06 12.98 -4.72
C VAL A 352 -8.66 11.61 -4.44
N ILE A 353 -8.15 10.88 -3.44
CA ILE A 353 -8.69 9.59 -2.96
C ILE A 353 -9.67 9.84 -1.82
N ALA A 354 -9.23 10.49 -0.77
CA ALA A 354 -9.95 10.62 0.50
C ALA A 354 -9.76 12.02 1.11
N ASN A 355 -10.51 12.29 2.16
CA ASN A 355 -10.21 13.38 3.08
C ASN A 355 -9.31 12.86 4.19
N TYR A 356 -8.08 13.31 4.23
CA TYR A 356 -7.05 12.77 5.12
C TYR A 356 -7.18 13.31 6.54
N GLU A 357 -7.12 12.40 7.45
CA GLU A 357 -6.96 12.56 8.89
C GLU A 357 -6.24 11.34 9.42
N PHE A 358 -5.36 11.50 10.40
CA PHE A 358 -4.57 10.41 10.95
C PHE A 358 -4.91 10.16 12.42
N ASP A 359 -4.93 8.89 12.80
CA ASP A 359 -5.06 8.48 14.19
C ASP A 359 -3.72 8.62 14.95
N GLU A 360 -3.71 8.21 16.22
CA GLU A 360 -2.52 8.26 17.08
C GLU A 360 -1.38 7.36 16.57
N LYS A 361 -1.70 6.33 15.80
CA LYS A 361 -0.71 5.43 15.19
C LYS A 361 -0.21 5.91 13.84
N GLY A 362 -0.78 7.00 13.30
CA GLY A 362 -0.46 7.47 11.94
C GLY A 362 -1.20 6.71 10.83
N GLU A 363 -2.22 5.93 11.18
CA GLU A 363 -3.12 5.33 10.21
C GLU A 363 -4.14 6.36 9.73
N VAL A 364 -4.42 6.38 8.44
CA VAL A 364 -5.49 7.22 7.92
C VAL A 364 -6.85 6.72 8.40
N ILE A 365 -7.71 7.65 8.78
CA ILE A 365 -9.10 7.38 9.14
C ILE A 365 -10.02 7.95 8.06
N ASN A 366 -11.23 7.41 7.90
CA ASN A 366 -12.23 7.84 6.89
C ASN A 366 -11.89 7.46 5.44
N GLU A 367 -11.15 6.40 5.23
CA GLU A 367 -10.88 5.90 3.88
C GLU A 367 -12.10 5.25 3.23
N LYS A 368 -12.14 5.39 1.90
CA LYS A 368 -13.22 4.84 1.09
C LYS A 368 -12.70 3.65 0.29
N ILE A 369 -13.05 2.43 0.73
CA ILE A 369 -12.76 1.22 -0.02
C ILE A 369 -13.85 1.03 -1.07
N ILE A 370 -13.44 1.07 -2.33
CA ILE A 370 -14.31 0.92 -3.50
C ILE A 370 -14.13 -0.51 -4.03
N LEU A 371 -15.21 -1.08 -4.54
CA LEU A 371 -15.13 -2.33 -5.28
C LEU A 371 -15.37 -2.06 -6.76
N LYS A 372 -14.72 -2.83 -7.61
CA LYS A 372 -14.95 -2.82 -9.05
C LYS A 372 -15.09 -4.25 -9.56
N ILE A 373 -15.97 -4.44 -10.51
CA ILE A 373 -16.20 -5.75 -11.16
C ILE A 373 -15.82 -5.66 -12.63
N VAL A 374 -15.30 -6.73 -13.18
CA VAL A 374 -15.06 -6.82 -14.61
C VAL A 374 -16.35 -7.16 -15.32
N ARG A 375 -16.75 -6.33 -16.31
CA ARG A 375 -17.88 -6.51 -17.21
C ARG A 375 -17.50 -6.07 -18.61
N ASP A 376 -17.79 -6.90 -19.61
CA ASP A 376 -17.48 -6.59 -21.00
C ASP A 376 -16.03 -6.12 -21.21
N LYS A 377 -15.09 -6.81 -20.55
CA LYS A 377 -13.64 -6.49 -20.56
C LYS A 377 -13.30 -5.08 -20.04
N LYS A 378 -14.12 -4.54 -19.14
CA LYS A 378 -13.89 -3.25 -18.49
C LYS A 378 -14.14 -3.35 -17.00
N PHE A 379 -13.48 -2.52 -16.23
CA PHE A 379 -13.82 -2.33 -14.83
C PHE A 379 -15.03 -1.42 -14.67
N ILE A 380 -16.07 -1.92 -14.00
CA ILE A 380 -17.22 -1.14 -13.57
C ILE A 380 -17.07 -0.90 -12.08
N TYR A 381 -17.05 0.36 -11.67
CA TYR A 381 -16.93 0.75 -10.26
C TYR A 381 -18.29 0.60 -9.57
N ILE A 382 -18.29 -0.11 -8.44
CA ILE A 382 -19.50 -0.46 -7.72
C ILE A 382 -19.62 0.51 -6.55
N GLY A 383 -20.69 1.31 -6.56
CA GLY A 383 -21.05 2.17 -5.41
C GLY A 383 -21.66 1.35 -4.27
N SER A 384 -21.83 1.97 -3.11
CA SER A 384 -22.45 1.33 -1.94
C SER A 384 -23.93 0.98 -2.14
N THR A 385 -24.60 1.58 -3.13
CA THR A 385 -26.00 1.31 -3.51
C THR A 385 -26.02 0.52 -4.82
N GLY A 386 -26.78 -0.59 -4.86
CA GLY A 386 -26.92 -1.43 -6.07
C GLY A 386 -25.79 -2.45 -6.30
N GLU A 387 -24.80 -2.56 -5.40
CA GLU A 387 -23.69 -3.51 -5.54
C GLU A 387 -24.15 -4.97 -5.59
N VAL A 388 -25.18 -5.32 -4.78
CA VAL A 388 -25.72 -6.68 -4.74
C VAL A 388 -26.41 -7.04 -6.07
N ASP A 389 -27.19 -6.12 -6.62
CA ASP A 389 -27.89 -6.33 -7.89
C ASP A 389 -26.93 -6.46 -9.06
N LEU A 390 -25.86 -5.64 -9.10
CA LEU A 390 -24.81 -5.74 -10.11
C LEU A 390 -24.09 -7.10 -10.10
N ILE A 391 -23.92 -7.70 -8.93
CA ILE A 391 -23.24 -8.99 -8.77
C ILE A 391 -24.21 -10.14 -9.01
N LYS A 392 -25.43 -10.10 -8.45
CA LYS A 392 -26.46 -11.17 -8.58
C LYS A 392 -27.10 -11.24 -9.95
N ASN A 393 -27.38 -10.10 -10.58
CA ASN A 393 -28.00 -10.04 -11.92
C ASN A 393 -26.99 -10.29 -13.04
N SER A 394 -25.78 -10.65 -12.68
CA SER A 394 -24.80 -11.12 -13.63
C SER A 394 -25.14 -12.53 -14.07
N ASP A 395 -26.02 -12.67 -15.05
CA ASP A 395 -26.08 -13.85 -15.93
C ASP A 395 -24.73 -13.94 -16.69
N ILE A 396 -23.67 -14.22 -15.94
CA ILE A 396 -22.36 -14.48 -16.54
C ILE A 396 -22.51 -15.86 -17.19
N LYS A 397 -22.95 -15.86 -18.42
CA LYS A 397 -22.89 -17.05 -19.28
C LYS A 397 -21.42 -17.26 -19.62
N TRP A 398 -20.72 -17.96 -18.76
CA TRP A 398 -19.42 -18.53 -19.10
C TRP A 398 -19.63 -19.52 -20.22
N LYS A 399 -19.24 -19.14 -21.45
CA LYS A 399 -19.26 -20.04 -22.61
C LYS A 399 -18.10 -21.00 -22.57
#